data_98652e54cc15fdd31364de4d5c5c3b8c
#
_entry.id   98652e54cc15fdd31364de4d5c5c3b8c
#
_cell.length_a   1.000
_cell.length_b   1.000
_cell.length_c   1.000
_cell.angle_alpha   90.00
_cell.angle_beta   90.00
_cell.angle_gamma   90.00
#
_symmetry.space_group_name_H-M   'P 1'
#
loop_
_entity.id
_entity.type
_entity.pdbx_description
1 polymer ?
#
loop_
_entity_poly.entity_id
_entity_poly.type
_entity_poly.pdbx_seq_one_letter_code
_entity_poly.pdbx_strand_id
1 'polypeptide(L)'
;MKKTILLSVSALLSMMVSAQTVERMDSLKPEQKAMAVSLKLTGRLSASANGDYRQMRDLCFQVRTIDLGDAQSTEIPKNAFHSRHQLVNITLPKILKAIGTQAFFACDKLQRITIPATVEHIGDAAFSRCKAVAELTIEGNPTIGEYAFSQLSGLKTVKVNAKVPPKAEVSSFYGIVPGSVQLIVPKGSEKAYRKATGWSRFYTAPAYAKEVSNPKQCIAPMPQEINVQMRAKALPVHTAWHIVLDGILTVETNGRDRPSVWQRHPSLPLSMI
;
A
#
# COMPACT_ATOMS: atom_id res chain seq x y z
N MET A 1 45.11 -18.47 -18.67
CA MET A 1 44.21 -17.97 -19.72
C MET A 1 42.80 -17.91 -19.18
N LYS A 2 42.29 -16.70 -18.89
CA LYS A 2 40.91 -16.51 -18.44
C LYS A 2 40.00 -16.63 -19.68
N LYS A 3 39.23 -17.70 -19.78
CA LYS A 3 38.17 -17.82 -20.79
C LYS A 3 37.03 -16.85 -20.44
N THR A 4 37.05 -15.69 -21.07
CA THR A 4 35.90 -14.79 -21.05
C THR A 4 34.80 -15.41 -21.92
N ILE A 5 33.79 -16.00 -21.32
CA ILE A 5 32.62 -16.49 -22.03
C ILE A 5 31.77 -15.25 -22.36
N LEU A 6 31.88 -14.77 -23.61
CA LEU A 6 30.93 -13.82 -24.17
C LEU A 6 29.61 -14.58 -24.41
N LEU A 7 28.69 -14.49 -23.48
CA LEU A 7 27.30 -14.87 -23.74
C LEU A 7 26.73 -13.88 -24.76
N SER A 8 26.16 -14.38 -25.84
CA SER A 8 25.52 -13.53 -26.84
C SER A 8 24.38 -12.74 -26.20
N VAL A 9 24.12 -11.50 -26.65
CA VAL A 9 23.04 -10.64 -26.17
C VAL A 9 21.69 -11.35 -26.25
N SER A 10 21.48 -12.25 -27.22
CA SER A 10 20.28 -13.08 -27.34
C SER A 10 20.13 -14.11 -26.21
N ALA A 11 21.22 -14.72 -25.75
CA ALA A 11 21.21 -15.65 -24.61
C ALA A 11 20.94 -14.90 -23.28
N LEU A 12 21.51 -13.71 -23.13
CA LEU A 12 21.22 -12.81 -22.00
C LEU A 12 19.76 -12.35 -22.02
N LEU A 13 19.21 -11.99 -23.19
CA LEU A 13 17.82 -11.56 -23.35
C LEU A 13 16.83 -12.69 -23.06
N SER A 14 17.13 -13.93 -23.49
CA SER A 14 16.29 -15.10 -23.20
C SER A 14 16.28 -15.48 -21.72
N MET A 15 17.37 -15.24 -20.99
CA MET A 15 17.44 -15.43 -19.54
C MET A 15 16.64 -14.37 -18.77
N MET A 16 16.48 -13.15 -19.31
CA MET A 16 15.70 -12.07 -18.68
C MET A 16 14.18 -12.29 -18.80
N VAL A 17 13.71 -13.06 -19.77
CA VAL A 17 12.26 -13.18 -20.10
C VAL A 17 11.63 -14.46 -19.58
N SER A 18 12.42 -15.49 -19.24
CA SER A 18 11.86 -16.76 -18.78
C SER A 18 11.65 -16.80 -17.26
N ALA A 19 10.42 -17.17 -16.85
CA ALA A 19 10.16 -17.54 -15.47
C ALA A 19 11.05 -18.73 -15.08
N GLN A 20 11.95 -18.54 -14.13
CA GLN A 20 12.82 -19.62 -13.67
C GLN A 20 12.09 -20.42 -12.59
N THR A 21 11.85 -21.71 -12.89
CA THR A 21 11.30 -22.65 -11.91
C THR A 21 12.44 -23.45 -11.32
N VAL A 22 12.60 -23.36 -9.99
CA VAL A 22 13.63 -24.08 -9.24
C VAL A 22 13.06 -24.63 -7.95
N GLU A 23 13.66 -25.69 -7.43
CA GLU A 23 13.27 -26.19 -6.11
C GLU A 23 13.74 -25.26 -4.99
N ARG A 24 14.99 -24.78 -5.10
CA ARG A 24 15.65 -23.92 -4.12
C ARG A 24 16.56 -22.91 -4.80
N MET A 25 16.86 -21.81 -4.10
CA MET A 25 17.75 -20.77 -4.60
C MET A 25 19.17 -21.24 -4.85
N ASP A 26 19.65 -22.27 -4.15
CA ASP A 26 21.00 -22.83 -4.34
C ASP A 26 21.17 -23.49 -5.71
N SER A 27 20.07 -23.87 -6.39
CA SER A 27 20.11 -24.40 -7.75
C SER A 27 20.46 -23.37 -8.82
N LEU A 28 20.38 -22.07 -8.47
CA LEU A 28 20.67 -20.97 -9.40
C LEU A 28 22.10 -20.47 -9.22
N LYS A 29 22.79 -20.22 -10.34
CA LYS A 29 24.09 -19.54 -10.36
C LYS A 29 23.93 -18.06 -9.98
N PRO A 30 24.98 -17.38 -9.45
CA PRO A 30 24.90 -15.98 -9.05
C PRO A 30 24.39 -15.05 -10.16
N GLU A 31 24.80 -15.28 -11.40
CA GLU A 31 24.38 -14.49 -12.56
C GLU A 31 22.88 -14.67 -12.84
N GLN A 32 22.36 -15.89 -12.72
CA GLN A 32 20.94 -16.20 -12.89
C GLN A 32 20.10 -15.53 -11.79
N LYS A 33 20.58 -15.52 -10.53
CA LYS A 33 19.90 -14.82 -9.42
C LYS A 33 19.81 -13.32 -9.69
N ALA A 34 20.93 -12.71 -10.10
CA ALA A 34 21.00 -11.27 -10.35
C ALA A 34 20.10 -10.81 -11.51
N MET A 35 19.90 -11.66 -12.51
CA MET A 35 19.13 -11.34 -13.72
C MET A 35 17.70 -11.84 -13.70
N ALA A 36 17.30 -12.62 -12.70
CA ALA A 36 15.95 -13.16 -12.59
C ALA A 36 14.91 -12.04 -12.48
N VAL A 37 13.90 -12.06 -13.35
CA VAL A 37 12.75 -11.17 -13.33
C VAL A 37 11.52 -11.85 -12.72
N SER A 38 11.42 -13.16 -12.93
CA SER A 38 10.36 -14.01 -12.36
C SER A 38 10.97 -15.29 -11.81
N LEU A 39 10.56 -15.66 -10.60
CA LEU A 39 10.99 -16.87 -9.92
C LEU A 39 9.78 -17.70 -9.49
N LYS A 40 9.85 -19.01 -9.71
CA LYS A 40 8.94 -19.98 -9.11
C LYS A 40 9.76 -20.96 -8.27
N LEU A 41 9.44 -21.12 -6.98
CA LEU A 41 10.09 -22.07 -6.10
C LEU A 41 9.09 -23.13 -5.63
N THR A 42 9.51 -24.39 -5.61
CA THR A 42 8.64 -25.54 -5.31
C THR A 42 9.12 -26.38 -4.15
N GLY A 43 10.39 -26.23 -3.74
CA GLY A 43 10.99 -27.04 -2.68
C GLY A 43 10.73 -26.51 -1.28
N ARG A 44 11.38 -27.14 -0.30
CA ARG A 44 11.40 -26.67 1.09
C ARG A 44 12.33 -25.47 1.21
N LEU A 45 11.76 -24.30 1.50
CA LEU A 45 12.53 -23.06 1.60
C LEU A 45 13.12 -22.89 2.99
N SER A 46 14.39 -22.45 3.03
CA SER A 46 15.13 -22.20 4.27
C SER A 46 15.01 -20.75 4.72
N ALA A 47 14.67 -20.55 5.99
CA ALA A 47 14.66 -19.26 6.67
C ALA A 47 16.01 -18.89 7.33
N SER A 48 17.05 -19.73 7.19
CA SER A 48 18.36 -19.51 7.78
C SER A 48 19.04 -18.23 7.27
N ALA A 49 20.14 -17.86 7.92
CA ALA A 49 20.90 -16.64 7.59
C ALA A 49 21.38 -16.58 6.13
N ASN A 50 21.64 -17.72 5.48
CA ASN A 50 22.00 -17.82 4.06
C ASN A 50 20.92 -18.57 3.25
N GLY A 51 19.72 -18.69 3.79
CA GLY A 51 18.63 -19.45 3.20
C GLY A 51 17.99 -18.78 1.99
N ASP A 52 17.02 -19.49 1.42
CA ASP A 52 16.36 -19.11 0.16
C ASP A 52 15.71 -17.72 0.24
N TYR A 53 15.05 -17.38 1.35
CA TYR A 53 14.41 -16.06 1.53
C TYR A 53 15.41 -14.91 1.50
N ARG A 54 16.57 -15.08 2.17
CA ARG A 54 17.63 -14.08 2.13
C ARG A 54 18.24 -13.95 0.75
N GLN A 55 18.49 -15.06 0.07
CA GLN A 55 19.03 -15.04 -1.29
C GLN A 55 18.05 -14.36 -2.25
N MET A 56 16.74 -14.61 -2.18
CA MET A 56 15.73 -13.91 -2.96
C MET A 56 15.75 -12.41 -2.67
N ARG A 57 15.90 -12.03 -1.40
CA ARG A 57 15.93 -10.62 -1.02
C ARG A 57 17.21 -9.93 -1.47
N ASP A 58 18.37 -10.50 -1.24
CA ASP A 58 19.66 -9.82 -1.35
C ASP A 58 20.30 -9.98 -2.74
N LEU A 59 20.00 -11.06 -3.46
CA LEU A 59 20.65 -11.40 -4.73
C LEU A 59 19.75 -11.23 -5.95
N CYS A 60 18.41 -11.23 -5.78
CA CYS A 60 17.47 -11.19 -6.90
C CYS A 60 16.84 -9.80 -7.03
N PHE A 61 17.64 -8.76 -7.16
CA PHE A 61 17.17 -7.36 -7.12
C PHE A 61 16.28 -6.95 -8.30
N GLN A 62 16.32 -7.66 -9.43
CA GLN A 62 15.46 -7.40 -10.59
C GLN A 62 14.10 -8.11 -10.54
N VAL A 63 13.89 -9.02 -9.57
CA VAL A 63 12.68 -9.83 -9.50
C VAL A 63 11.43 -8.98 -9.27
N ARG A 64 10.46 -9.16 -10.17
CA ARG A 64 9.14 -8.52 -10.13
C ARG A 64 8.03 -9.48 -9.72
N THR A 65 8.20 -10.76 -10.00
CA THR A 65 7.21 -11.80 -9.69
C THR A 65 7.86 -12.96 -8.96
N ILE A 66 7.27 -13.37 -7.85
CA ILE A 66 7.68 -14.55 -7.08
C ILE A 66 6.46 -15.46 -6.91
N ASP A 67 6.58 -16.70 -7.34
CA ASP A 67 5.58 -17.73 -7.12
C ASP A 67 6.11 -18.77 -6.12
N LEU A 68 5.53 -18.79 -4.93
CA LEU A 68 5.79 -19.75 -3.86
C LEU A 68 4.59 -20.69 -3.64
N GLY A 69 3.59 -20.68 -4.52
CA GLY A 69 2.34 -21.42 -4.32
C GLY A 69 2.53 -22.91 -4.04
N ASP A 70 3.52 -23.52 -4.68
CA ASP A 70 3.85 -24.93 -4.53
C ASP A 70 5.06 -25.18 -3.59
N ALA A 71 5.62 -24.10 -3.01
CA ALA A 71 6.74 -24.22 -2.09
C ALA A 71 6.33 -24.85 -0.75
N GLN A 72 7.20 -25.68 -0.23
CA GLN A 72 7.03 -26.37 1.05
C GLN A 72 7.54 -25.48 2.19
N SER A 73 6.82 -24.39 2.45
CA SER A 73 7.13 -23.44 3.51
C SER A 73 5.88 -23.10 4.31
N THR A 74 5.98 -23.24 5.62
CA THR A 74 4.90 -22.89 6.56
C THR A 74 5.05 -21.49 7.13
N GLU A 75 6.19 -20.82 6.88
CA GLU A 75 6.47 -19.49 7.40
C GLU A 75 7.19 -18.64 6.35
N ILE A 76 6.77 -17.38 6.24
CA ILE A 76 7.57 -16.31 5.64
C ILE A 76 8.31 -15.61 6.78
N PRO A 77 9.64 -15.68 6.85
CA PRO A 77 10.37 -15.15 8.00
C PRO A 77 10.33 -13.62 8.09
N LYS A 78 10.69 -13.11 9.26
CA LYS A 78 10.86 -11.67 9.50
C LYS A 78 11.75 -11.04 8.43
N ASN A 79 11.33 -9.89 7.89
CA ASN A 79 12.07 -9.12 6.87
C ASN A 79 12.36 -9.89 5.56
N ALA A 80 11.66 -10.98 5.26
CA ALA A 80 11.95 -11.84 4.11
C ALA A 80 12.04 -11.08 2.78
N PHE A 81 11.16 -10.12 2.56
CA PHE A 81 11.08 -9.28 1.35
C PHE A 81 11.06 -7.79 1.69
N HIS A 82 11.64 -7.40 2.83
CA HIS A 82 11.70 -6.01 3.25
C HIS A 82 12.32 -5.12 2.18
N SER A 83 11.65 -4.00 1.85
CA SER A 83 12.10 -3.00 0.85
C SER A 83 12.32 -3.57 -0.56
N ARG A 84 11.57 -4.59 -0.94
CA ARG A 84 11.61 -5.12 -2.32
C ARG A 84 10.81 -4.23 -3.26
N HIS A 85 11.35 -3.04 -3.57
CA HIS A 85 10.71 -2.01 -4.38
C HIS A 85 10.36 -2.43 -5.82
N GLN A 86 10.95 -3.52 -6.33
CA GLN A 86 10.64 -4.02 -7.67
C GLN A 86 9.57 -5.13 -7.68
N LEU A 87 9.22 -5.70 -6.51
CA LEU A 87 8.26 -6.77 -6.39
C LEU A 87 6.85 -6.27 -6.73
N VAL A 88 6.25 -6.82 -7.79
CA VAL A 88 4.92 -6.46 -8.29
C VAL A 88 3.87 -7.49 -7.88
N ASN A 89 4.23 -8.78 -7.98
CA ASN A 89 3.34 -9.89 -7.67
C ASN A 89 4.06 -10.94 -6.82
N ILE A 90 3.32 -11.48 -5.85
CA ILE A 90 3.75 -12.64 -5.08
C ILE A 90 2.58 -13.60 -4.89
N THR A 91 2.84 -14.91 -5.10
CA THR A 91 1.95 -16.00 -4.70
C THR A 91 2.51 -16.64 -3.46
N LEU A 92 1.74 -16.66 -2.37
CA LEU A 92 2.16 -17.24 -1.09
C LEU A 92 1.96 -18.76 -1.09
N PRO A 93 2.75 -19.51 -0.29
CA PRO A 93 2.62 -20.97 -0.16
C PRO A 93 1.21 -21.37 0.29
N LYS A 94 0.64 -22.42 -0.33
CA LYS A 94 -0.70 -22.95 0.03
C LYS A 94 -0.77 -23.49 1.44
N ILE A 95 0.37 -23.91 2.03
CA ILE A 95 0.48 -24.48 3.37
C ILE A 95 0.98 -23.47 4.41
N LEU A 96 1.05 -22.18 4.04
CA LEU A 96 1.58 -21.11 4.89
C LEU A 96 0.76 -20.97 6.17
N LYS A 97 1.44 -20.89 7.33
CA LYS A 97 0.85 -20.71 8.66
C LYS A 97 1.13 -19.32 9.23
N ALA A 98 2.31 -18.78 8.97
CA ALA A 98 2.72 -17.50 9.54
C ALA A 98 3.42 -16.60 8.53
N ILE A 99 3.16 -15.29 8.66
CA ILE A 99 3.88 -14.23 7.96
C ILE A 99 4.57 -13.39 9.03
N GLY A 100 5.90 -13.34 8.97
CA GLY A 100 6.73 -12.69 9.99
C GLY A 100 6.63 -11.16 9.98
N THR A 101 7.09 -10.55 11.07
CA THR A 101 7.19 -9.10 11.23
C THR A 101 7.94 -8.47 10.07
N GLN A 102 7.37 -7.41 9.48
CA GLN A 102 7.96 -6.65 8.36
C GLN A 102 8.33 -7.50 7.13
N ALA A 103 7.71 -8.67 6.95
CA ALA A 103 8.07 -9.60 5.87
C ALA A 103 8.01 -8.94 4.47
N PHE A 104 7.07 -8.04 4.22
CA PHE A 104 6.88 -7.29 2.98
C PHE A 104 6.87 -5.77 3.20
N PHE A 105 7.47 -5.29 4.26
CA PHE A 105 7.52 -3.86 4.54
C PHE A 105 8.09 -3.08 3.36
N ALA A 106 7.42 -1.99 2.95
CA ALA A 106 7.83 -1.10 1.85
C ALA A 106 8.05 -1.81 0.49
N CYS A 107 7.24 -2.84 0.18
CA CYS A 107 7.14 -3.38 -1.18
C CYS A 107 6.25 -2.45 -2.03
N ASP A 108 6.77 -1.28 -2.40
CA ASP A 108 6.01 -0.16 -2.96
C ASP A 108 5.26 -0.45 -4.27
N LYS A 109 5.71 -1.45 -5.04
CA LYS A 109 5.10 -1.83 -6.33
C LYS A 109 4.20 -3.06 -6.23
N LEU A 110 4.06 -3.68 -5.05
CA LEU A 110 3.17 -4.82 -4.86
C LEU A 110 1.73 -4.40 -5.08
N GLN A 111 1.03 -5.05 -6.03
CA GLN A 111 -0.29 -4.63 -6.49
C GLN A 111 -1.45 -5.33 -5.78
N ARG A 112 -1.24 -6.57 -5.40
CA ARG A 112 -2.28 -7.43 -4.78
C ARG A 112 -1.68 -8.28 -3.69
N ILE A 113 -2.45 -8.48 -2.63
CA ILE A 113 -2.13 -9.38 -1.52
C ILE A 113 -3.27 -10.38 -1.37
N THR A 114 -2.95 -11.66 -1.44
CA THR A 114 -3.88 -12.75 -1.10
C THR A 114 -3.28 -13.56 0.03
N ILE A 115 -3.94 -13.55 1.18
CA ILE A 115 -3.55 -14.31 2.38
C ILE A 115 -4.30 -15.65 2.35
N PRO A 116 -3.61 -16.79 2.20
CA PRO A 116 -4.23 -18.10 2.17
C PRO A 116 -5.03 -18.43 3.43
N ALA A 117 -6.02 -19.28 3.29
CA ALA A 117 -6.89 -19.71 4.40
C ALA A 117 -6.14 -20.43 5.54
N THR A 118 -4.98 -20.99 5.24
CA THR A 118 -4.13 -21.71 6.20
C THR A 118 -3.33 -20.80 7.13
N VAL A 119 -3.26 -19.47 6.84
CA VAL A 119 -2.51 -18.51 7.65
C VAL A 119 -3.22 -18.27 8.98
N GLU A 120 -2.49 -18.45 10.06
CA GLU A 120 -2.93 -18.27 11.45
C GLU A 120 -2.47 -16.93 12.03
N HIS A 121 -1.28 -16.47 11.62
CA HIS A 121 -0.67 -15.25 12.14
C HIS A 121 -0.06 -14.38 11.06
N ILE A 122 -0.33 -13.06 11.14
CA ILE A 122 0.32 -12.01 10.35
C ILE A 122 1.04 -11.10 11.33
N GLY A 123 2.35 -11.01 11.20
CA GLY A 123 3.21 -10.24 12.11
C GLY A 123 3.08 -8.74 11.95
N ASP A 124 3.67 -8.00 12.90
CA ASP A 124 3.62 -6.55 12.94
C ASP A 124 4.26 -5.92 11.70
N ALA A 125 3.59 -4.90 11.17
CA ALA A 125 4.02 -4.18 9.97
C ALA A 125 4.31 -5.07 8.74
N ALA A 126 3.75 -6.29 8.67
CA ALA A 126 4.09 -7.29 7.65
C ALA A 126 3.96 -6.75 6.22
N PHE A 127 2.93 -5.95 5.91
CA PHE A 127 2.69 -5.32 4.62
C PHE A 127 2.63 -3.79 4.71
N SER A 128 3.17 -3.21 5.77
CA SER A 128 3.18 -1.76 5.94
C SER A 128 3.90 -1.08 4.77
N ARG A 129 3.36 0.06 4.32
CA ARG A 129 3.88 0.88 3.22
C ARG A 129 3.91 0.20 1.84
N CYS A 130 3.13 -0.84 1.60
CA CYS A 130 2.93 -1.39 0.25
C CYS A 130 1.95 -0.48 -0.53
N LYS A 131 2.43 0.67 -1.00
CA LYS A 131 1.60 1.78 -1.50
C LYS A 131 0.79 1.47 -2.75
N ALA A 132 1.26 0.55 -3.61
CA ALA A 132 0.58 0.19 -4.86
C ALA A 132 -0.50 -0.89 -4.67
N VAL A 133 -0.64 -1.47 -3.46
CA VAL A 133 -1.66 -2.49 -3.21
C VAL A 133 -3.04 -1.89 -3.37
N ALA A 134 -3.78 -2.39 -4.37
CA ALA A 134 -5.16 -2.01 -4.64
C ALA A 134 -6.18 -3.00 -4.06
N GLU A 135 -5.79 -4.26 -3.92
CA GLU A 135 -6.66 -5.34 -3.45
C GLU A 135 -5.98 -6.18 -2.38
N LEU A 136 -6.67 -6.36 -1.26
CA LEU A 136 -6.29 -7.27 -0.18
C LEU A 136 -7.37 -8.33 -0.04
N THR A 137 -7.01 -9.61 -0.18
CA THR A 137 -7.91 -10.74 0.08
C THR A 137 -7.39 -11.54 1.28
N ILE A 138 -8.25 -11.81 2.26
CA ILE A 138 -7.97 -12.66 3.42
C ILE A 138 -8.94 -13.84 3.35
N GLU A 139 -8.41 -15.02 3.03
CA GLU A 139 -9.24 -16.21 2.82
C GLU A 139 -9.61 -16.92 4.13
N GLY A 140 -8.75 -16.82 5.15
CA GLY A 140 -8.91 -17.43 6.47
C GLY A 140 -9.29 -16.47 7.58
N ASN A 141 -8.95 -16.84 8.81
CA ASN A 141 -9.21 -16.04 10.01
C ASN A 141 -7.92 -15.84 10.85
N PRO A 142 -6.88 -15.18 10.29
CA PRO A 142 -5.61 -14.97 10.99
C PRO A 142 -5.74 -13.94 12.12
N THR A 143 -4.85 -14.02 13.10
CA THR A 143 -4.55 -12.88 13.98
C THR A 143 -3.68 -11.90 13.22
N ILE A 144 -4.07 -10.62 13.21
CA ILE A 144 -3.41 -9.55 12.46
C ILE A 144 -2.66 -8.66 13.45
N GLY A 145 -1.34 -8.57 13.28
CA GLY A 145 -0.44 -7.78 14.11
C GLY A 145 -0.63 -6.27 13.96
N GLU A 146 0.04 -5.51 14.81
CA GLU A 146 0.03 -4.06 14.78
C GLU A 146 0.63 -3.54 13.47
N TYR A 147 0.01 -2.51 12.90
CA TYR A 147 0.45 -1.89 11.64
C TYR A 147 0.58 -2.84 10.44
N ALA A 148 0.08 -4.08 10.51
CA ALA A 148 0.29 -5.12 9.50
C ALA A 148 -0.08 -4.65 8.08
N PHE A 149 -1.15 -3.88 7.93
CA PHE A 149 -1.65 -3.32 6.69
C PHE A 149 -1.68 -1.78 6.72
N SER A 150 -0.75 -1.16 7.46
CA SER A 150 -0.72 0.30 7.56
C SER A 150 -0.17 0.96 6.29
N GLN A 151 -0.62 2.20 6.06
CA GLN A 151 -0.12 3.04 4.95
C GLN A 151 -0.24 2.39 3.55
N LEU A 152 -1.27 1.58 3.32
CA LEU A 152 -1.65 1.07 2.00
C LEU A 152 -2.45 2.15 1.25
N SER A 153 -1.79 3.20 0.80
CA SER A 153 -2.45 4.38 0.21
C SER A 153 -3.20 4.10 -1.10
N GLY A 154 -2.83 3.05 -1.82
CA GLY A 154 -3.50 2.60 -3.04
C GLY A 154 -4.69 1.67 -2.83
N LEU A 155 -4.98 1.27 -1.57
CA LEU A 155 -5.98 0.25 -1.28
C LEU A 155 -7.39 0.72 -1.65
N LYS A 156 -8.08 -0.10 -2.44
CA LYS A 156 -9.46 0.15 -2.89
C LYS A 156 -10.44 -0.87 -2.34
N THR A 157 -10.00 -2.12 -2.23
CA THR A 157 -10.87 -3.23 -1.83
C THR A 157 -10.18 -4.14 -0.82
N VAL A 158 -10.89 -4.47 0.24
CA VAL A 158 -10.54 -5.54 1.19
C VAL A 158 -11.62 -6.59 1.13
N LYS A 159 -11.27 -7.81 0.75
CA LYS A 159 -12.17 -8.97 0.76
C LYS A 159 -11.77 -9.92 1.89
N VAL A 160 -12.71 -10.29 2.75
CA VAL A 160 -12.50 -11.25 3.82
C VAL A 160 -13.53 -12.37 3.71
N ASN A 161 -13.06 -13.62 3.65
CA ASN A 161 -13.94 -14.78 3.50
C ASN A 161 -14.40 -15.37 4.86
N ALA A 162 -13.85 -14.90 5.98
CA ALA A 162 -14.23 -15.34 7.31
C ALA A 162 -15.57 -14.75 7.74
N LYS A 163 -16.47 -15.58 8.29
CA LYS A 163 -17.76 -15.12 8.86
C LYS A 163 -17.57 -14.37 10.19
N VAL A 164 -16.54 -14.73 10.95
CA VAL A 164 -16.13 -14.04 12.17
C VAL A 164 -14.97 -13.13 11.82
N PRO A 165 -14.98 -11.85 12.20
CA PRO A 165 -13.89 -10.95 11.91
C PRO A 165 -12.55 -11.46 12.45
N PRO A 166 -11.47 -11.48 11.64
CA PRO A 166 -10.13 -11.74 12.13
C PRO A 166 -9.75 -10.77 13.26
N LYS A 167 -9.03 -11.28 14.27
CA LYS A 167 -8.55 -10.42 15.36
C LYS A 167 -7.57 -9.40 14.79
N ALA A 168 -7.87 -8.11 14.97
CA ALA A 168 -7.05 -7.00 14.51
C ALA A 168 -7.09 -5.86 15.53
N GLU A 169 -5.99 -5.13 15.63
CA GLU A 169 -5.91 -3.91 16.43
C GLU A 169 -6.32 -2.69 15.59
N VAL A 170 -6.61 -1.57 16.24
CA VAL A 170 -6.93 -0.30 15.56
C VAL A 170 -5.76 0.13 14.66
N SER A 171 -4.53 -0.11 15.10
CA SER A 171 -3.29 0.19 14.39
C SER A 171 -3.06 -0.69 13.16
N SER A 172 -3.66 -1.89 13.07
CA SER A 172 -3.42 -2.84 11.98
C SER A 172 -3.67 -2.23 10.59
N PHE A 173 -4.62 -1.30 10.48
CA PHE A 173 -4.98 -0.59 9.25
C PHE A 173 -4.70 0.93 9.33
N TYR A 174 -3.68 1.33 10.11
CA TYR A 174 -3.32 2.74 10.27
C TYR A 174 -2.99 3.41 8.93
N GLY A 175 -3.43 4.66 8.75
CA GLY A 175 -3.18 5.43 7.51
C GLY A 175 -4.12 5.09 6.34
N ILE A 176 -5.08 4.18 6.52
CA ILE A 176 -6.17 3.98 5.56
C ILE A 176 -7.29 4.96 5.92
N VAL A 177 -7.75 5.72 4.93
CA VAL A 177 -8.84 6.69 5.12
C VAL A 177 -10.15 5.93 5.38
N PRO A 178 -10.84 6.17 6.51
CA PRO A 178 -12.12 5.52 6.79
C PRO A 178 -13.15 5.74 5.68
N GLY A 179 -13.81 4.67 5.25
CA GLY A 179 -14.86 4.75 4.21
C GLY A 179 -14.38 4.94 2.77
N SER A 180 -13.06 5.09 2.53
CA SER A 180 -12.52 5.17 1.17
C SER A 180 -12.26 3.79 0.53
N VAL A 181 -12.27 2.74 1.34
CA VAL A 181 -11.99 1.37 0.94
C VAL A 181 -13.24 0.53 1.07
N GLN A 182 -13.59 -0.20 0.01
CA GLN A 182 -14.70 -1.14 0.04
C GLN A 182 -14.31 -2.40 0.83
N LEU A 183 -15.04 -2.70 1.90
CA LEU A 183 -14.92 -3.95 2.63
C LEU A 183 -16.00 -4.93 2.16
N ILE A 184 -15.57 -6.10 1.68
CA ILE A 184 -16.43 -7.19 1.22
C ILE A 184 -16.30 -8.35 2.22
N VAL A 185 -17.40 -8.71 2.86
CA VAL A 185 -17.48 -9.81 3.85
C VAL A 185 -18.60 -10.79 3.49
N PRO A 186 -18.62 -12.00 4.04
CA PRO A 186 -19.70 -12.97 3.82
C PRO A 186 -21.06 -12.39 4.23
N LYS A 187 -22.09 -12.70 3.46
CA LYS A 187 -23.47 -12.27 3.72
C LYS A 187 -23.88 -12.61 5.16
N GLY A 188 -24.40 -11.62 5.87
CA GLY A 188 -24.84 -11.74 7.27
C GLY A 188 -23.74 -11.52 8.31
N SER A 189 -22.48 -11.29 7.89
CA SER A 189 -21.37 -10.99 8.81
C SER A 189 -21.18 -9.50 9.06
N GLU A 190 -21.81 -8.62 8.31
CA GLU A 190 -21.60 -7.18 8.31
C GLU A 190 -21.74 -6.56 9.71
N LYS A 191 -22.75 -7.05 10.49
CA LYS A 191 -22.99 -6.58 11.86
C LYS A 191 -21.82 -6.88 12.79
N ALA A 192 -21.17 -8.04 12.62
CA ALA A 192 -20.00 -8.43 13.40
C ALA A 192 -18.79 -7.54 13.06
N TYR A 193 -18.54 -7.34 11.76
CA TYR A 193 -17.43 -6.51 11.29
C TYR A 193 -17.58 -5.03 11.70
N ARG A 194 -18.80 -4.49 11.70
CA ARG A 194 -19.07 -3.11 12.18
C ARG A 194 -18.69 -2.89 13.66
N LYS A 195 -18.75 -3.95 14.48
CA LYS A 195 -18.44 -3.90 15.91
C LYS A 195 -17.00 -4.30 16.23
N ALA A 196 -16.32 -4.98 15.32
CA ALA A 196 -14.99 -5.53 15.56
C ALA A 196 -13.91 -4.45 15.54
N THR A 197 -12.99 -4.52 16.51
CA THR A 197 -11.81 -3.67 16.58
C THR A 197 -11.01 -3.74 15.27
N GLY A 198 -10.49 -2.62 14.81
CA GLY A 198 -9.76 -2.51 13.54
C GLY A 198 -10.66 -2.50 12.30
N TRP A 199 -11.77 -3.24 12.29
CA TRP A 199 -12.67 -3.39 11.13
C TRP A 199 -13.75 -2.34 11.04
N SER A 200 -14.23 -1.82 12.18
CA SER A 200 -15.30 -0.82 12.25
C SER A 200 -15.02 0.43 11.41
N ARG A 201 -13.74 0.79 11.24
CA ARG A 201 -13.29 1.94 10.47
C ARG A 201 -13.70 1.91 8.98
N PHE A 202 -13.85 0.73 8.39
CA PHE A 202 -14.28 0.58 7.00
C PHE A 202 -15.74 0.96 6.78
N TYR A 203 -16.53 1.03 7.86
CA TYR A 203 -17.94 1.44 7.84
C TYR A 203 -18.15 2.88 8.31
N THR A 204 -17.10 3.56 8.74
CA THR A 204 -17.18 4.96 9.17
C THR A 204 -17.16 5.82 7.91
N ALA A 205 -18.19 6.66 7.72
CA ALA A 205 -18.19 7.63 6.65
C ALA A 205 -17.00 8.58 6.82
N PRO A 206 -16.32 8.98 5.71
CA PRO A 206 -15.31 10.03 5.77
C PRO A 206 -15.90 11.29 6.42
N ALA A 207 -15.10 12.02 7.21
CA ALA A 207 -15.57 13.19 7.92
C ALA A 207 -16.29 14.20 7.00
N TYR A 208 -15.76 14.38 5.76
CA TYR A 208 -16.38 15.26 4.75
C TYR A 208 -17.72 14.73 4.22
N ALA A 209 -17.98 13.40 4.22
CA ALA A 209 -19.25 12.84 3.76
C ALA A 209 -20.42 13.13 4.74
N LYS A 210 -20.12 13.46 5.99
CA LYS A 210 -21.16 13.90 6.94
C LYS A 210 -21.66 15.31 6.62
N GLU A 211 -20.82 16.16 6.05
CA GLU A 211 -21.19 17.52 5.63
C GLU A 211 -22.04 17.49 4.35
N VAL A 212 -21.80 16.53 3.45
CA VAL A 212 -22.55 16.42 2.16
C VAL A 212 -23.89 15.69 2.31
N SER A 213 -24.12 14.93 3.38
CA SER A 213 -25.38 14.21 3.61
C SER A 213 -26.57 15.10 3.99
N ASN A 214 -26.36 16.42 4.17
CA ASN A 214 -27.44 17.38 4.33
C ASN A 214 -27.42 18.44 3.21
N PRO A 215 -28.07 18.17 2.07
CA PRO A 215 -28.07 19.08 0.91
C PRO A 215 -28.66 20.47 1.22
N LYS A 216 -29.33 20.66 2.37
CA LYS A 216 -29.82 21.97 2.82
C LYS A 216 -28.77 22.80 3.54
N GLN A 217 -27.64 22.20 3.97
CA GLN A 217 -26.51 22.92 4.58
C GLN A 217 -25.42 23.33 3.59
N CYS A 218 -25.41 22.76 2.38
CA CYS A 218 -24.48 23.16 1.33
C CYS A 218 -24.81 24.50 0.67
N ILE A 219 -25.94 25.12 1.05
CA ILE A 219 -26.33 26.48 0.66
C ILE A 219 -26.45 27.32 1.93
N ALA A 220 -25.41 27.39 2.72
CA ALA A 220 -25.24 28.57 3.54
C ALA A 220 -24.86 29.71 2.59
N PRO A 221 -25.67 30.77 2.47
CA PRO A 221 -25.26 31.92 1.68
C PRO A 221 -23.92 32.38 2.25
N MET A 222 -22.92 32.53 1.38
CA MET A 222 -21.67 33.19 1.78
C MET A 222 -22.06 34.44 2.57
N PRO A 223 -21.50 34.67 3.76
CA PRO A 223 -21.82 35.85 4.52
C PRO A 223 -21.64 37.07 3.64
N GLN A 224 -22.72 37.78 3.34
CA GLN A 224 -22.68 38.98 2.48
C GLN A 224 -21.71 40.04 3.02
N GLU A 225 -21.38 39.97 4.32
CA GLU A 225 -20.45 40.85 5.00
C GLU A 225 -19.00 40.77 4.50
N ILE A 226 -18.52 39.58 4.04
CA ILE A 226 -17.16 39.48 3.47
C ILE A 226 -17.08 40.22 2.14
N ASN A 227 -18.17 40.29 1.39
CA ASN A 227 -18.21 40.95 0.10
C ASN A 227 -18.30 42.48 0.22
N VAL A 228 -18.88 43.00 1.31
CA VAL A 228 -19.05 44.44 1.53
C VAL A 228 -17.76 45.09 2.05
N GLN A 229 -17.05 44.45 2.96
CA GLN A 229 -15.79 45.03 3.49
C GLN A 229 -14.63 45.00 2.49
N MET A 230 -14.59 44.02 1.57
CA MET A 230 -13.56 44.04 0.50
C MET A 230 -13.81 45.06 -0.57
N ARG A 231 -15.06 45.50 -0.79
CA ARG A 231 -15.39 46.58 -1.73
C ARG A 231 -15.05 47.99 -1.22
N ALA A 232 -14.87 48.16 0.06
CA ALA A 232 -14.65 49.46 0.69
C ALA A 232 -13.18 49.88 0.75
N LYS A 233 -12.23 49.00 0.47
CA LYS A 233 -10.80 49.33 0.34
C LYS A 233 -10.44 49.41 -1.14
N ALA A 234 -10.15 50.60 -1.61
CA ALA A 234 -9.70 50.85 -2.99
C ALA A 234 -8.48 49.98 -3.31
N LEU A 235 -8.72 48.90 -4.05
CA LEU A 235 -7.68 48.07 -4.63
C LEU A 235 -7.37 48.58 -6.05
N PRO A 236 -6.11 48.49 -6.49
CA PRO A 236 -5.74 48.92 -7.85
C PRO A 236 -6.53 48.16 -8.91
N VAL A 237 -6.86 48.85 -9.99
CA VAL A 237 -7.80 48.46 -11.06
C VAL A 237 -7.44 47.14 -11.80
N HIS A 238 -6.37 46.45 -11.43
CA HIS A 238 -5.83 45.27 -12.13
C HIS A 238 -5.62 44.02 -11.24
N THR A 239 -6.36 43.90 -10.13
CA THR A 239 -6.24 42.74 -9.23
C THR A 239 -7.47 41.83 -9.40
N ALA A 240 -7.26 40.60 -9.86
CA ALA A 240 -8.29 39.56 -9.89
C ALA A 240 -8.19 38.68 -8.66
N TRP A 241 -9.33 38.43 -8.00
CA TRP A 241 -9.43 37.55 -6.84
C TRP A 241 -10.02 36.21 -7.26
N HIS A 242 -9.29 35.14 -7.00
CA HIS A 242 -9.82 33.79 -7.12
C HIS A 242 -10.05 33.21 -5.73
N ILE A 243 -11.29 32.85 -5.44
CA ILE A 243 -11.65 32.12 -4.23
C ILE A 243 -11.66 30.64 -4.60
N VAL A 244 -10.68 29.88 -4.11
CA VAL A 244 -10.70 28.42 -4.21
C VAL A 244 -11.49 27.87 -3.02
N LEU A 245 -12.38 26.92 -3.26
CA LEU A 245 -13.32 26.35 -2.27
C LEU A 245 -12.67 25.73 -1.02
N ASP A 246 -11.34 25.68 -0.96
CA ASP A 246 -10.55 25.12 0.15
C ASP A 246 -10.05 26.15 1.16
N GLY A 247 -10.57 27.37 1.14
CA GLY A 247 -10.22 28.42 2.12
C GLY A 247 -8.87 29.08 1.90
N ILE A 248 -8.27 28.92 0.72
CA ILE A 248 -7.03 29.63 0.33
C ILE A 248 -7.41 30.80 -0.55
N LEU A 249 -7.06 32.00 -0.11
CA LEU A 249 -7.22 33.22 -0.87
C LEU A 249 -5.93 33.48 -1.67
N THR A 250 -5.98 33.34 -3.00
CA THR A 250 -4.87 33.71 -3.88
C THR A 250 -5.16 35.04 -4.54
N VAL A 251 -4.19 35.95 -4.49
CA VAL A 251 -4.24 37.23 -5.20
C VAL A 251 -3.31 37.16 -6.38
N GLU A 252 -3.85 37.18 -7.59
CA GLU A 252 -3.05 37.33 -8.80
C GLU A 252 -2.99 38.80 -9.21
N THR A 253 -1.78 39.33 -9.28
CA THR A 253 -1.55 40.67 -9.82
C THR A 253 -1.04 40.52 -11.25
N ASN A 254 -1.75 41.13 -12.21
CA ASN A 254 -1.32 41.22 -13.60
C ASN A 254 -0.12 42.17 -13.72
N GLY A 255 1.08 41.70 -13.45
CA GLY A 255 2.32 42.42 -13.73
C GLY A 255 3.27 42.54 -12.55
N ARG A 256 4.40 42.07 -12.76
CA ARG A 256 5.76 42.30 -12.21
C ARG A 256 6.06 42.20 -10.71
N ASP A 257 5.12 42.26 -9.79
CA ASP A 257 5.40 42.11 -8.37
C ASP A 257 4.84 40.84 -7.81
N ARG A 258 5.71 39.92 -7.37
CA ARG A 258 5.31 38.73 -6.64
C ARG A 258 4.84 39.16 -5.23
N PRO A 259 3.66 38.72 -4.75
CA PRO A 259 3.24 39.00 -3.38
C PRO A 259 4.20 38.28 -2.42
N SER A 260 4.78 39.05 -1.50
CA SER A 260 5.77 38.55 -0.53
C SER A 260 5.21 37.97 0.74
N VAL A 261 3.90 37.76 0.85
CA VAL A 261 3.30 37.31 2.11
C VAL A 261 2.20 36.27 1.87
N TRP A 262 2.47 35.04 2.24
CA TRP A 262 1.48 34.01 2.47
C TRP A 262 1.02 34.09 3.94
N GLN A 263 -0.16 34.59 4.21
CA GLN A 263 -0.74 34.48 5.55
C GLN A 263 -1.50 33.16 5.68
N ARG A 264 -1.06 32.32 6.59
CA ARG A 264 -1.71 31.05 6.96
C ARG A 264 -2.96 31.28 7.79
N HIS A 265 -4.01 30.55 7.48
CA HIS A 265 -5.10 30.36 8.42
C HIS A 265 -4.64 29.40 9.53
N PRO A 266 -4.84 29.71 10.82
CA PRO A 266 -4.28 28.94 11.95
C PRO A 266 -4.80 27.51 12.11
N SER A 267 -5.74 27.05 11.28
CA SER A 267 -6.36 25.71 11.34
C SER A 267 -5.91 24.74 10.26
N LEU A 268 -4.93 25.07 9.39
CA LEU A 268 -4.48 24.17 8.32
C LEU A 268 -3.19 23.42 8.69
N PRO A 269 -3.11 22.10 8.43
CA PRO A 269 -1.93 21.31 8.74
C PRO A 269 -0.75 21.61 7.81
N LEU A 270 0.48 21.40 8.33
CA LEU A 270 1.77 21.69 7.72
C LEU A 270 2.09 20.94 6.38
N SER A 271 1.23 20.05 5.93
CA SER A 271 1.47 19.17 4.77
C SER A 271 0.94 19.68 3.43
N MET A 272 0.45 20.92 3.36
CA MET A 272 -0.13 21.51 2.15
C MET A 272 0.63 22.78 1.69
N ILE A 273 1.95 22.73 1.74
CA ILE A 273 2.80 23.74 1.10
C ILE A 273 3.68 23.06 0.06
#